data_4b662cbc01d849d6f28958b9e6857b0e
#
_entry.id   4b662cbc01d849d6f28958b9e6857b0e
#
_cell.length_a   1.000
_cell.length_b   1.000
_cell.length_c   1.000
_cell.angle_alpha   90.00
_cell.angle_beta   90.00
_cell.angle_gamma   90.00
#
_symmetry.space_group_name_H-M   'P 1'
#
loop_
_entity.id
_entity.type
_entity.pdbx_description
1 polymer ?
#
loop_
_entity_poly.entity_id
_entity_poly.type
_entity_poly.pdbx_seq_one_letter_code
_entity_poly.pdbx_strand_id
1 'polypeptide(L)'
;MPRDAPIIVGVSAWQHLPWQTSLLAAGDVALDSEFATLSRRELGSGAWVDHAPGWLSGADAVFAELLSGVPWQQHDRWMYDQRVTEPRLTVRYDLAADALPHPVLAEAAEVLGQRYGVAFVGLGCNLYRDGRDSVAWHGDQIARDLPEATIAIISLGETRPFKLRPKGGGPALTYRLGPGDLLVLGGSCQATWDHAVPKVRRAGPRISVQLRHAYD
;
A
#
# COMPACT_ATOMS: atom_id res chain seq x y z
N MET A 1 -15.93 19.99 13.51
CA MET A 1 -14.51 20.32 13.69
C MET A 1 -13.93 20.54 12.31
N PRO A 2 -13.28 21.64 11.98
CA PRO A 2 -12.66 21.83 10.70
C PRO A 2 -11.55 20.77 10.51
N ARG A 3 -11.54 20.09 9.37
CA ARG A 3 -10.44 19.21 8.98
C ARG A 3 -9.23 20.12 8.74
N ASP A 4 -8.17 19.95 9.52
CA ASP A 4 -6.91 20.68 9.30
C ASP A 4 -6.44 20.42 7.86
N ALA A 5 -6.17 21.51 7.13
CA ALA A 5 -5.65 21.41 5.78
C ALA A 5 -4.28 20.67 5.79
N PRO A 6 -4.01 19.75 4.86
CA PRO A 6 -2.74 19.06 4.80
C PRO A 6 -1.63 20.07 4.49
N ILE A 7 -0.46 19.91 5.12
CA ILE A 7 0.74 20.66 4.75
C ILE A 7 1.27 20.05 3.46
N ILE A 8 1.17 20.76 2.35
CA ILE A 8 1.82 20.37 1.09
C ILE A 8 3.31 20.59 1.28
N VAL A 9 4.06 19.51 1.44
CA VAL A 9 5.53 19.56 1.48
C VAL A 9 6.02 19.64 0.05
N GLY A 10 6.74 20.70 -0.30
CA GLY A 10 7.19 20.94 -1.67
C GLY A 10 7.94 19.74 -2.28
N VAL A 11 7.72 19.51 -3.56
CA VAL A 11 8.18 18.36 -4.37
C VAL A 11 9.70 18.11 -4.29
N SER A 12 10.51 19.14 -3.99
CA SER A 12 11.97 19.05 -4.05
C SER A 12 12.65 18.25 -2.93
N ALA A 13 12.01 18.03 -1.79
CA ALA A 13 12.66 17.41 -0.63
C ALA A 13 12.81 15.87 -0.75
N TRP A 14 12.06 15.23 -1.64
CA TRP A 14 11.99 13.77 -1.75
C TRP A 14 12.73 13.20 -2.95
N GLN A 15 13.08 14.03 -3.93
CA GLN A 15 13.81 13.65 -5.15
C GLN A 15 15.24 13.15 -4.88
N HIS A 16 15.77 13.40 -3.67
CA HIS A 16 17.13 13.03 -3.27
C HIS A 16 17.16 11.88 -2.23
N LEU A 17 16.05 11.16 -2.03
CA LEU A 17 16.09 9.98 -1.16
C LEU A 17 17.05 8.96 -1.77
N PRO A 18 18.05 8.48 -1.01
CA PRO A 18 19.01 7.51 -1.51
C PRO A 18 18.28 6.18 -1.76
N TRP A 19 18.17 5.79 -3.01
CA TRP A 19 17.68 4.48 -3.39
C TRP A 19 18.52 3.93 -4.54
N GLN A 20 18.59 2.60 -4.63
CA GLN A 20 19.33 1.90 -5.65
C GLN A 20 18.37 1.00 -6.43
N THR A 21 18.42 1.10 -7.76
CA THR A 21 17.64 0.25 -8.66
C THR A 21 17.94 -1.23 -8.40
N SER A 22 16.89 -2.04 -8.31
CA SER A 22 17.03 -3.49 -8.20
C SER A 22 17.24 -4.09 -9.59
N LEU A 23 18.23 -4.97 -9.74
CA LEU A 23 18.41 -5.70 -11.00
C LEU A 23 17.21 -6.61 -11.33
N LEU A 24 16.44 -7.02 -10.32
CA LEU A 24 15.25 -7.85 -10.49
C LEU A 24 13.99 -7.04 -10.86
N ALA A 25 14.01 -5.74 -10.62
CA ALA A 25 12.88 -4.85 -10.91
C ALA A 25 13.12 -4.00 -12.17
N ALA A 26 14.24 -4.21 -12.88
CA ALA A 26 14.53 -3.63 -14.17
C ALA A 26 13.79 -4.39 -15.28
N GLY A 27 13.30 -3.67 -16.28
CA GLY A 27 12.58 -4.23 -17.43
C GLY A 27 11.39 -3.38 -17.82
N ASP A 28 10.65 -3.84 -18.81
CA ASP A 28 9.41 -3.18 -19.24
C ASP A 28 8.35 -3.27 -18.15
N VAL A 29 7.59 -2.21 -18.02
CA VAL A 29 6.48 -2.15 -17.06
C VAL A 29 5.35 -3.02 -17.57
N ALA A 30 5.04 -4.10 -16.87
CA ALA A 30 3.95 -5.00 -17.21
C ALA A 30 3.39 -5.72 -15.96
N LEU A 31 2.12 -6.06 -16.00
CA LEU A 31 1.44 -6.86 -14.97
C LEU A 31 1.41 -8.33 -15.37
N ASP A 32 1.61 -9.23 -14.40
CA ASP A 32 1.35 -10.66 -14.56
C ASP A 32 -0.16 -10.92 -14.45
N SER A 33 -0.89 -10.80 -15.57
CA SER A 33 -2.35 -11.03 -15.64
C SER A 33 -2.75 -12.48 -15.38
N GLU A 34 -1.83 -13.43 -15.52
CA GLU A 34 -2.04 -14.85 -15.25
C GLU A 34 -1.86 -15.20 -13.77
N PHE A 35 -1.29 -14.28 -12.96
CA PHE A 35 -0.99 -14.49 -11.53
C PHE A 35 -0.15 -15.75 -11.28
N ALA A 36 0.85 -15.97 -12.10
CA ALA A 36 1.66 -17.20 -12.13
C ALA A 36 2.35 -17.52 -10.78
N THR A 37 2.71 -16.48 -10.01
CA THR A 37 3.39 -16.61 -8.71
C THR A 37 2.43 -16.52 -7.51
N LEU A 38 1.12 -16.36 -7.75
CA LEU A 38 0.15 -16.11 -6.69
C LEU A 38 -0.04 -17.33 -5.81
N SER A 39 0.04 -17.12 -4.51
CA SER A 39 -0.27 -18.10 -3.48
C SER A 39 -1.30 -17.56 -2.51
N ARG A 40 -2.35 -18.34 -2.22
CA ARG A 40 -3.37 -18.02 -1.22
C ARG A 40 -3.07 -18.69 0.10
N ARG A 41 -3.27 -17.92 1.18
CA ARG A 41 -3.27 -18.42 2.54
C ARG A 41 -4.60 -18.10 3.22
N GLU A 42 -5.31 -19.12 3.64
CA GLU A 42 -6.50 -18.98 4.48
C GLU A 42 -6.08 -18.60 5.91
N LEU A 43 -6.78 -17.61 6.47
CA LEU A 43 -6.50 -17.06 7.80
C LEU A 43 -7.57 -17.47 8.84
N GLY A 44 -8.60 -18.19 8.41
CA GLY A 44 -9.75 -18.58 9.22
C GLY A 44 -10.88 -17.54 9.21
N SER A 45 -12.07 -17.98 9.60
CA SER A 45 -13.28 -17.13 9.67
C SER A 45 -13.61 -16.37 8.37
N GLY A 46 -13.28 -16.94 7.21
CA GLY A 46 -13.48 -16.30 5.90
C GLY A 46 -12.44 -15.25 5.53
N ALA A 47 -11.43 -15.01 6.37
CA ALA A 47 -10.31 -14.14 6.04
C ALA A 47 -9.25 -14.89 5.23
N TRP A 48 -8.68 -14.23 4.23
CA TRP A 48 -7.60 -14.78 3.41
C TRP A 48 -6.62 -13.70 2.98
N VAL A 49 -5.42 -14.13 2.57
CA VAL A 49 -4.41 -13.28 1.97
C VAL A 49 -3.81 -13.98 0.75
N ASP A 50 -3.74 -13.27 -0.37
CA ASP A 50 -3.01 -13.66 -1.58
C ASP A 50 -1.71 -12.90 -1.64
N HIS A 51 -0.63 -13.57 -2.05
CA HIS A 51 0.68 -12.98 -2.26
C HIS A 51 1.23 -13.45 -3.61
N ALA A 52 1.62 -12.50 -4.46
CA ALA A 52 2.25 -12.75 -5.76
C ALA A 52 3.56 -11.95 -5.84
N PRO A 53 4.71 -12.59 -5.55
CA PRO A 53 6.01 -11.96 -5.71
C PRO A 53 6.28 -11.59 -7.17
N GLY A 54 6.76 -10.35 -7.40
CA GLY A 54 7.12 -9.86 -8.73
C GLY A 54 5.94 -9.74 -9.71
N TRP A 55 4.71 -9.54 -9.22
CA TRP A 55 3.51 -9.38 -10.04
C TRP A 55 3.57 -8.21 -11.02
N LEU A 56 4.27 -7.14 -10.66
CA LEU A 56 4.56 -5.98 -11.50
C LEU A 56 6.05 -6.00 -11.88
N SER A 57 6.37 -6.23 -13.14
CA SER A 57 7.71 -6.03 -13.69
C SER A 57 7.97 -4.54 -13.95
N GLY A 58 9.23 -4.12 -14.10
CA GLY A 58 9.58 -2.70 -14.28
C GLY A 58 9.22 -1.81 -13.08
N ALA A 59 9.03 -2.39 -11.90
CA ALA A 59 8.59 -1.72 -10.68
C ALA A 59 9.48 -0.55 -10.26
N ASP A 60 10.77 -0.55 -10.62
CA ASP A 60 11.71 0.53 -10.32
C ASP A 60 11.41 1.79 -11.15
N ALA A 61 10.99 1.64 -12.41
CA ALA A 61 10.58 2.77 -13.24
C ALA A 61 9.32 3.44 -12.67
N VAL A 62 8.32 2.61 -12.33
CA VAL A 62 7.09 3.09 -11.68
C VAL A 62 7.40 3.77 -10.35
N PHE A 63 8.29 3.20 -9.53
CA PHE A 63 8.72 3.80 -8.28
C PHE A 63 9.32 5.20 -8.48
N ALA A 64 10.25 5.35 -9.43
CA ALA A 64 10.92 6.62 -9.72
C ALA A 64 9.93 7.71 -10.16
N GLU A 65 8.99 7.35 -11.03
CA GLU A 65 7.95 8.28 -11.49
C GLU A 65 7.01 8.70 -10.36
N LEU A 66 6.54 7.75 -9.54
CA LEU A 66 5.69 8.08 -8.40
C LEU A 66 6.43 8.91 -7.36
N LEU A 67 7.69 8.57 -7.06
CA LEU A 67 8.48 9.29 -6.07
C LEU A 67 8.60 10.78 -6.41
N SER A 68 8.81 11.10 -7.69
CA SER A 68 9.01 12.46 -8.18
C SER A 68 7.72 13.19 -8.56
N GLY A 69 6.70 12.47 -9.04
CA GLY A 69 5.49 13.06 -9.62
C GLY A 69 4.30 13.18 -8.66
N VAL A 70 4.28 12.41 -7.57
CA VAL A 70 3.16 12.43 -6.63
C VAL A 70 3.25 13.65 -5.70
N PRO A 71 2.16 14.40 -5.47
CA PRO A 71 2.11 15.53 -4.53
C PRO A 71 1.99 15.03 -3.08
N TRP A 72 3.07 14.47 -2.56
CA TRP A 72 3.13 13.87 -1.23
C TRP A 72 2.71 14.82 -0.13
N GLN A 73 1.83 14.36 0.78
CA GLN A 73 1.28 15.14 1.87
C GLN A 73 1.67 14.54 3.22
N GLN A 74 2.03 15.42 4.17
CA GLN A 74 2.25 15.06 5.57
C GLN A 74 0.96 15.33 6.33
N HIS A 75 0.50 14.36 7.09
CA HIS A 75 -0.69 14.52 7.92
C HIS A 75 -0.32 14.49 9.40
N ASP A 76 -1.02 15.30 10.18
CA ASP A 76 -0.99 15.25 11.64
C ASP A 76 -2.29 14.66 12.14
N ARG A 77 -2.22 13.87 13.20
CA ARG A 77 -3.37 13.33 13.91
C ARG A 77 -3.37 13.80 15.36
N TRP A 78 -4.54 14.11 15.87
CA TRP A 78 -4.72 14.35 17.28
C TRP A 78 -4.80 13.01 18.01
N MET A 79 -3.80 12.69 18.85
CA MET A 79 -3.70 11.44 19.62
C MET A 79 -3.18 11.74 21.02
N TYR A 80 -3.83 11.14 22.05
CA TYR A 80 -3.39 11.31 23.45
C TYR A 80 -3.20 12.78 23.85
N ASP A 81 -4.17 13.64 23.48
CA ASP A 81 -4.17 15.08 23.76
C ASP A 81 -2.97 15.86 23.19
N GLN A 82 -2.33 15.32 22.17
CA GLN A 82 -1.27 15.99 21.43
C GLN A 82 -1.38 15.77 19.92
N ARG A 83 -0.82 16.71 19.16
CA ARG A 83 -0.68 16.60 17.72
C ARG A 83 0.50 15.70 17.40
N VAL A 84 0.25 14.59 16.68
CA VAL A 84 1.27 13.61 16.28
C VAL A 84 1.35 13.58 14.77
N THR A 85 2.52 13.88 14.23
CA THR A 85 2.80 13.78 12.80
C THR A 85 2.84 12.31 12.37
N GLU A 86 2.05 11.94 11.35
CA GLU A 86 2.08 10.58 10.83
C GLU A 86 3.46 10.25 10.25
N PRO A 87 4.08 9.13 10.65
CA PRO A 87 5.41 8.73 10.19
C PRO A 87 5.35 8.08 8.80
N ARG A 88 4.82 8.80 7.83
CA ARG A 88 4.79 8.53 6.40
C ARG A 88 4.17 9.71 5.66
N LEU A 89 4.35 9.77 4.34
CA LEU A 89 3.62 10.70 3.48
C LEU A 89 2.52 9.93 2.74
N THR A 90 1.41 10.60 2.43
CA THR A 90 0.28 9.94 1.75
C THR A 90 -0.31 10.84 0.68
N VAL A 91 -0.97 10.20 -0.29
CA VAL A 91 -1.88 10.84 -1.24
C VAL A 91 -3.00 9.86 -1.58
N ARG A 92 -4.15 10.37 -1.99
CA ARG A 92 -5.29 9.56 -2.44
C ARG A 92 -5.77 10.06 -3.78
N TYR A 93 -6.30 9.14 -4.59
CA TYR A 93 -6.89 9.39 -5.90
C TYR A 93 -8.25 8.68 -5.97
N ASP A 94 -9.21 9.34 -6.57
CA ASP A 94 -10.45 8.75 -7.04
C ASP A 94 -10.19 8.16 -8.43
N LEU A 95 -10.40 6.87 -8.62
CA LEU A 95 -10.09 6.19 -9.89
C LEU A 95 -10.99 6.66 -11.05
N ALA A 96 -12.15 7.24 -10.77
CA ALA A 96 -13.06 7.75 -11.79
C ALA A 96 -12.82 9.22 -12.13
N ALA A 97 -12.25 10.01 -11.22
CA ALA A 97 -12.18 11.47 -11.33
C ALA A 97 -10.77 12.03 -11.49
N ASP A 98 -9.75 11.36 -10.93
CA ASP A 98 -8.39 11.89 -10.87
C ASP A 98 -7.49 11.32 -11.98
N ALA A 99 -6.56 12.14 -12.47
CA ALA A 99 -5.46 11.66 -13.29
C ALA A 99 -4.46 10.88 -12.40
N LEU A 100 -4.24 9.61 -12.72
CA LEU A 100 -3.32 8.77 -11.97
C LEU A 100 -1.86 9.09 -12.33
N PRO A 101 -0.93 8.95 -11.36
CA PRO A 101 0.47 9.31 -11.57
C PRO A 101 1.25 8.35 -12.49
N HIS A 102 0.68 7.20 -12.86
CA HIS A 102 1.24 6.26 -13.82
C HIS A 102 0.11 5.39 -14.42
N PRO A 103 0.10 5.13 -15.76
CA PRO A 103 -0.98 4.41 -16.43
C PRO A 103 -1.15 2.96 -15.93
N VAL A 104 -0.08 2.26 -15.55
CA VAL A 104 -0.15 0.89 -15.01
C VAL A 104 -1.05 0.76 -13.78
N LEU A 105 -1.31 1.86 -13.06
CA LEU A 105 -2.16 1.84 -11.86
C LEU A 105 -3.65 1.70 -12.22
N ALA A 106 -4.08 2.26 -13.34
CA ALA A 106 -5.43 2.05 -13.87
C ALA A 106 -5.59 0.61 -14.37
N GLU A 107 -4.60 0.12 -15.12
CA GLU A 107 -4.55 -1.27 -15.60
C GLU A 107 -4.58 -2.26 -14.42
N ALA A 108 -3.80 -1.99 -13.36
CA ALA A 108 -3.80 -2.80 -12.14
C ALA A 108 -5.17 -2.85 -11.47
N ALA A 109 -5.89 -1.73 -11.41
CA ALA A 109 -7.24 -1.69 -10.84
C ALA A 109 -8.22 -2.54 -11.67
N GLU A 110 -8.10 -2.53 -13.00
CA GLU A 110 -8.93 -3.33 -13.89
C GLU A 110 -8.63 -4.82 -13.77
N VAL A 111 -7.36 -5.23 -13.91
CA VAL A 111 -6.92 -6.64 -13.83
C VAL A 111 -7.29 -7.25 -12.47
N LEU A 112 -7.03 -6.54 -11.37
CA LEU A 112 -7.39 -6.99 -10.03
C LEU A 112 -8.92 -6.98 -9.81
N GLY A 113 -9.62 -5.98 -10.37
CA GLY A 113 -11.08 -5.91 -10.33
C GLY A 113 -11.73 -7.14 -10.98
N GLN A 114 -11.26 -7.54 -12.15
CA GLN A 114 -11.70 -8.74 -12.86
C GLN A 114 -11.37 -10.01 -12.05
N ARG A 115 -10.15 -10.10 -11.51
CA ARG A 115 -9.70 -11.27 -10.74
C ARG A 115 -10.52 -11.53 -9.48
N TYR A 116 -10.85 -10.46 -8.74
CA TYR A 116 -11.53 -10.56 -7.43
C TYR A 116 -13.02 -10.24 -7.46
N GLY A 117 -13.57 -9.89 -8.63
CA GLY A 117 -14.99 -9.59 -8.79
C GLY A 117 -15.43 -8.32 -8.07
N VAL A 118 -14.56 -7.33 -7.94
CA VAL A 118 -14.82 -6.05 -7.26
C VAL A 118 -14.47 -4.86 -8.16
N ALA A 119 -15.21 -3.76 -8.05
CA ALA A 119 -14.82 -2.50 -8.66
C ALA A 119 -14.01 -1.68 -7.67
N PHE A 120 -12.71 -1.50 -7.90
CA PHE A 120 -11.92 -0.57 -7.13
C PHE A 120 -12.32 0.87 -7.49
N VAL A 121 -12.56 1.71 -6.49
CA VAL A 121 -13.00 3.10 -6.69
C VAL A 121 -11.93 4.09 -6.27
N GLY A 122 -10.96 3.66 -5.47
CA GLY A 122 -9.95 4.54 -4.98
C GLY A 122 -8.56 3.92 -4.85
N LEU A 123 -7.55 4.79 -4.99
CA LEU A 123 -6.15 4.45 -4.91
C LEU A 123 -5.47 5.33 -3.86
N GLY A 124 -4.77 4.72 -2.91
CA GLY A 124 -3.93 5.42 -1.95
C GLY A 124 -2.46 5.09 -2.18
N CYS A 125 -1.59 6.09 -2.09
CA CYS A 125 -0.16 5.89 -2.04
C CYS A 125 0.40 6.30 -0.68
N ASN A 126 1.24 5.45 -0.08
CA ASN A 126 1.97 5.75 1.14
C ASN A 126 3.46 5.69 0.85
N LEU A 127 4.19 6.79 1.07
CA LEU A 127 5.64 6.85 0.99
C LEU A 127 6.24 6.70 2.39
N TYR A 128 7.00 5.63 2.57
CA TYR A 128 7.89 5.39 3.70
C TYR A 128 9.29 5.81 3.27
N ARG A 129 9.80 6.91 3.82
CA ARG A 129 11.06 7.54 3.38
C ARG A 129 12.29 6.75 3.81
N ASP A 130 12.20 6.13 4.98
CA ASP A 130 13.27 5.34 5.57
C ASP A 130 12.72 4.33 6.60
N GLY A 131 13.63 3.70 7.36
CA GLY A 131 13.25 2.72 8.37
C GLY A 131 12.47 3.26 9.57
N ARG A 132 12.43 4.58 9.80
CA ARG A 132 11.68 5.23 10.89
C ARG A 132 10.21 5.39 10.55
N ASP A 133 9.89 5.51 9.25
CA ASP A 133 8.50 5.60 8.80
C ASP A 133 7.78 4.25 8.98
N SER A 134 6.52 4.31 9.40
CA SER A 134 5.78 3.13 9.84
C SER A 134 4.27 3.35 9.84
N VAL A 135 3.54 2.25 9.95
CA VAL A 135 2.12 2.24 10.31
C VAL A 135 1.94 1.27 11.48
N ALA A 136 1.32 1.75 12.55
CA ALA A 136 0.96 0.93 13.70
C ALA A 136 -0.09 -0.13 13.33
N TRP A 137 -0.31 -1.09 14.22
CA TRP A 137 -1.36 -2.10 14.06
C TRP A 137 -2.74 -1.46 13.91
N HIS A 138 -3.45 -1.80 12.84
CA HIS A 138 -4.80 -1.32 12.54
C HIS A 138 -5.49 -2.24 11.53
N GLY A 139 -6.81 -2.18 11.46
CA GLY A 139 -7.61 -2.60 10.33
C GLY A 139 -8.08 -1.36 9.56
N ASP A 140 -8.28 -1.46 8.26
CA ASP A 140 -8.81 -0.36 7.47
C ASP A 140 -10.27 -0.07 7.85
N GLN A 141 -10.69 1.20 7.76
CA GLN A 141 -12.02 1.65 8.18
C GLN A 141 -13.15 1.07 7.34
N ILE A 142 -12.86 0.71 6.08
CA ILE A 142 -13.78 0.02 5.17
C ILE A 142 -14.50 -1.18 5.81
N ALA A 143 -13.87 -1.84 6.80
CA ALA A 143 -14.45 -2.96 7.51
C ALA A 143 -15.56 -2.57 8.51
N ARG A 144 -15.80 -1.27 8.73
CA ARG A 144 -16.91 -0.83 9.60
C ARG A 144 -18.25 -1.01 8.93
N ASP A 145 -18.29 -0.79 7.61
CA ASP A 145 -19.51 -0.81 6.81
C ASP A 145 -19.65 -2.07 5.96
N LEU A 146 -18.54 -2.78 5.74
CA LEU A 146 -18.48 -3.99 4.93
C LEU A 146 -17.92 -5.16 5.75
N PRO A 147 -18.69 -6.25 5.95
CA PRO A 147 -18.19 -7.45 6.65
C PRO A 147 -17.07 -8.14 5.88
N GLU A 148 -17.07 -7.99 4.56
CA GLU A 148 -16.03 -8.49 3.66
C GLU A 148 -15.51 -7.35 2.80
N ALA A 149 -14.18 -7.24 2.71
CA ALA A 149 -13.51 -6.22 1.94
C ALA A 149 -12.27 -6.78 1.25
N THR A 150 -12.04 -6.33 0.02
CA THR A 150 -10.84 -6.66 -0.74
C THR A 150 -9.96 -5.42 -0.86
N ILE A 151 -8.72 -5.51 -0.39
CA ILE A 151 -7.71 -4.46 -0.52
C ILE A 151 -6.50 -5.06 -1.20
N ALA A 152 -6.11 -4.50 -2.34
CA ALA A 152 -4.89 -4.89 -3.02
C ALA A 152 -3.76 -3.89 -2.71
N ILE A 153 -2.56 -4.41 -2.48
CA ILE A 153 -1.37 -3.65 -2.10
C ILE A 153 -0.25 -4.00 -3.07
N ILE A 154 0.22 -3.02 -3.84
CA ILE A 154 1.39 -3.14 -4.70
C ILE A 154 2.57 -2.47 -3.99
N SER A 155 3.69 -3.17 -3.86
CA SER A 155 4.89 -2.67 -3.19
C SER A 155 5.94 -2.22 -4.21
N LEU A 156 6.51 -1.03 -4.03
CA LEU A 156 7.53 -0.45 -4.90
C LEU A 156 8.72 0.05 -4.06
N GLY A 157 9.92 -0.07 -4.61
CA GLY A 157 11.15 0.37 -3.93
C GLY A 157 11.65 -0.64 -2.89
N GLU A 158 12.20 -0.18 -1.77
CA GLU A 158 12.88 -1.03 -0.79
C GLU A 158 11.97 -2.05 -0.11
N THR A 159 12.47 -3.28 0.07
CA THR A 159 11.72 -4.36 0.74
C THR A 159 11.42 -4.02 2.20
N ARG A 160 10.15 -4.08 2.59
CA ARG A 160 9.71 -3.85 3.97
C ARG A 160 8.87 -5.02 4.50
N PRO A 161 8.97 -5.32 5.79
CA PRO A 161 8.04 -6.24 6.42
C PRO A 161 6.62 -5.64 6.47
N PHE A 162 5.66 -6.41 6.01
CA PHE A 162 4.24 -6.21 6.22
C PHE A 162 3.76 -7.30 7.16
N LYS A 163 3.16 -6.93 8.28
CA LYS A 163 2.74 -7.86 9.32
C LYS A 163 1.23 -7.93 9.43
N LEU A 164 0.72 -9.14 9.66
CA LEU A 164 -0.69 -9.44 9.93
C LEU A 164 -0.81 -10.21 11.22
N ARG A 165 -1.80 -9.89 12.06
CA ARG A 165 -2.15 -10.67 13.25
C ARG A 165 -3.66 -10.67 13.48
N PRO A 166 -4.22 -11.66 14.17
CA PRO A 166 -5.61 -11.60 14.60
C PRO A 166 -5.88 -10.34 15.45
N LYS A 167 -7.05 -9.71 15.32
CA LYS A 167 -7.49 -8.66 16.25
C LYS A 167 -7.54 -9.22 17.66
N GLY A 168 -7.15 -8.43 18.64
CA GLY A 168 -7.00 -8.89 20.01
C GLY A 168 -5.62 -9.48 20.33
N GLY A 169 -4.75 -9.64 19.33
CA GLY A 169 -3.37 -10.12 19.50
C GLY A 169 -3.17 -11.57 19.08
N GLY A 170 -1.93 -12.04 19.21
CA GLY A 170 -1.53 -13.39 18.81
C GLY A 170 -0.30 -13.39 17.90
N PRO A 171 0.12 -14.57 17.40
CA PRO A 171 1.26 -14.69 16.49
C PRO A 171 1.06 -13.90 15.22
N ALA A 172 2.07 -13.13 14.83
CA ALA A 172 2.01 -12.34 13.60
C ALA A 172 2.62 -13.11 12.42
N LEU A 173 1.93 -13.10 11.29
CA LEU A 173 2.48 -13.45 9.99
C LEU A 173 3.30 -12.27 9.47
N THR A 174 4.36 -12.55 8.72
CA THR A 174 5.20 -11.52 8.12
C THR A 174 5.43 -11.82 6.65
N TYR A 175 5.05 -10.89 5.80
CA TYR A 175 5.37 -10.84 4.38
C TYR A 175 6.50 -9.83 4.17
N ARG A 176 7.54 -10.21 3.46
CA ARG A 176 8.62 -9.29 3.06
C ARG A 176 8.29 -8.81 1.65
N LEU A 177 7.61 -7.66 1.57
CA LEU A 177 7.15 -7.13 0.28
C LEU A 177 8.28 -6.35 -0.38
N GLY A 178 8.79 -6.90 -1.49
CA GLY A 178 9.79 -6.30 -2.36
C GLY A 178 9.18 -5.47 -3.50
N PRO A 179 10.03 -4.95 -4.40
CA PRO A 179 9.57 -4.21 -5.56
C PRO A 179 8.76 -5.10 -6.52
N GLY A 180 7.56 -4.63 -6.90
CA GLY A 180 6.64 -5.33 -7.79
C GLY A 180 5.77 -6.40 -7.12
N ASP A 181 5.93 -6.67 -5.82
CA ASP A 181 5.09 -7.64 -5.11
C ASP A 181 3.66 -7.14 -4.95
N LEU A 182 2.71 -8.05 -5.15
CA LEU A 182 1.29 -7.86 -4.85
C LEU A 182 0.93 -8.62 -3.58
N LEU A 183 0.19 -7.97 -2.68
CA LEU A 183 -0.47 -8.59 -1.55
C LEU A 183 -1.95 -8.19 -1.56
N VAL A 184 -2.86 -9.16 -1.49
CA VAL A 184 -4.30 -8.88 -1.42
C VAL A 184 -4.86 -9.44 -0.13
N LEU A 185 -5.55 -8.59 0.61
CA LEU A 185 -6.27 -8.93 1.83
C LEU A 185 -7.76 -9.00 1.51
N GLY A 186 -8.40 -10.14 1.75
CA GLY A 186 -9.77 -10.33 1.34
C GLY A 186 -10.66 -11.05 2.35
N GLY A 187 -11.94 -11.16 2.02
CA GLY A 187 -12.97 -11.67 2.90
C GLY A 187 -13.08 -10.85 4.18
N SER A 188 -13.22 -11.50 5.31
CA SER A 188 -13.32 -10.85 6.61
C SER A 188 -11.98 -10.32 7.16
N CYS A 189 -10.89 -10.29 6.36
CA CYS A 189 -9.55 -9.95 6.85
C CYS A 189 -9.52 -8.57 7.55
N GLN A 190 -10.14 -7.53 6.97
CA GLN A 190 -10.17 -6.19 7.57
C GLN A 190 -11.00 -6.15 8.87
N ALA A 191 -12.00 -7.00 8.99
CA ALA A 191 -12.83 -7.11 10.19
C ALA A 191 -12.15 -7.89 11.32
N THR A 192 -11.35 -8.92 11.01
CA THR A 192 -10.84 -9.90 11.97
C THR A 192 -9.33 -9.86 12.20
N TRP A 193 -8.57 -9.18 11.34
CA TRP A 193 -7.12 -9.05 11.41
C TRP A 193 -6.68 -7.60 11.45
N ASP A 194 -5.58 -7.33 12.16
CA ASP A 194 -4.82 -6.09 12.09
C ASP A 194 -3.59 -6.27 11.22
N HIS A 195 -3.16 -5.18 10.57
CA HIS A 195 -1.91 -5.15 9.83
C HIS A 195 -1.03 -3.97 10.25
N ALA A 196 0.27 -4.07 9.96
CA ALA A 196 1.25 -3.05 10.29
C ALA A 196 2.45 -3.08 9.34
N VAL A 197 3.05 -1.89 9.14
CA VAL A 197 4.41 -1.75 8.60
C VAL A 197 5.30 -1.24 9.74
N PRO A 198 6.07 -2.11 10.40
CA PRO A 198 6.84 -1.72 11.58
C PRO A 198 8.03 -0.84 11.21
N LYS A 199 8.53 -0.08 12.19
CA LYS A 199 9.85 0.56 12.09
C LYS A 199 10.93 -0.51 11.95
N VAL A 200 11.95 -0.21 11.17
CA VAL A 200 13.15 -1.05 11.03
C VAL A 200 14.40 -0.19 11.19
N ARG A 201 15.52 -0.82 11.53
CA ARG A 201 16.76 -0.08 11.82
C ARG A 201 17.28 0.68 10.60
N ARG A 202 17.18 0.08 9.42
CA ARG A 202 17.60 0.66 8.13
C ARG A 202 16.67 0.18 7.03
N ALA A 203 16.23 1.08 6.18
CA ALA A 203 15.59 0.82 4.91
C ALA A 203 15.72 2.06 4.04
N GLY A 204 15.77 1.87 2.74
CA GLY A 204 15.56 2.91 1.75
C GLY A 204 14.06 3.26 1.60
N PRO A 205 13.74 4.15 0.65
CA PRO A 205 12.37 4.57 0.42
C PRO A 205 11.53 3.44 -0.21
N ARG A 206 10.27 3.38 0.22
CA ARG A 206 9.25 2.44 -0.28
C ARG A 206 7.95 3.17 -0.52
N ILE A 207 7.31 2.88 -1.64
CA ILE A 207 5.93 3.28 -1.88
C ILE A 207 5.04 2.02 -1.77
N SER A 208 3.94 2.16 -1.04
CA SER A 208 2.86 1.18 -1.02
C SER A 208 1.66 1.79 -1.72
N VAL A 209 1.22 1.19 -2.82
CA VAL A 209 0.00 1.58 -3.53
C VAL A 209 -1.11 0.66 -3.06
N GLN A 210 -2.24 1.23 -2.59
CA GLN A 210 -3.39 0.46 -2.13
C GLN A 210 -4.60 0.77 -2.99
N LEU A 211 -5.24 -0.28 -3.53
CA LEU A 211 -6.52 -0.22 -4.21
C LEU A 211 -7.63 -0.66 -3.26
N ARG A 212 -8.72 0.10 -3.21
CA ARG A 212 -9.89 -0.17 -2.36
C ARG A 212 -11.18 -0.05 -3.18
N HIS A 213 -12.13 -0.95 -2.93
CA HIS A 213 -13.42 -0.94 -3.62
C HIS A 213 -14.50 -0.10 -2.90
N ALA A 214 -14.16 0.49 -1.76
CA ALA A 214 -14.95 1.52 -1.08
C ALA A 214 -14.03 2.49 -0.33
N TYR A 215 -14.47 3.72 -0.17
CA TYR A 215 -13.89 4.71 0.74
C TYR A 215 -14.95 5.18 1.73
N ASP A 216 -14.51 5.53 2.93
CA ASP A 216 -15.32 6.22 3.94
C ASP A 216 -15.51 7.70 3.56
#